data_9428a261cf2d74134d7fdfd3a539d073
#
_entry.id   9428a261cf2d74134d7fdfd3a539d073
#
_cell.length_a   1.000
_cell.length_b   1.000
_cell.length_c   1.000
_cell.angle_alpha   90.00
_cell.angle_beta   90.00
_cell.angle_gamma   90.00
#
_symmetry.space_group_name_H-M   'P 1'
#
loop_
_entity.id
_entity.type
_entity.pdbx_description
1 polymer ?
#
loop_
_entity_poly.entity_id
_entity_poly.type
_entity_poly.pdbx_seq_one_letter_code
_entity_poly.pdbx_strand_id
1 'polypeptide(L)'
;MRFHFAPGGIGDIILPRMNPLMLHEFHHRLGARFTGLNDREIVNDYGDWLAEHTALRQSAGVMDLSSRGRICLTGADRVRFLHGQVTNEVKKLRIGEGCYAAITNNKGKMESDLNIFCLADELLLDFEPGLTEKVSQRLEKFIVADDVQIVDAAPHYGLLSVQGPKAEDVVRAIGLFGWGERPREPLAQTNPDGSSVASPHQLPTKPLDSVKISDATLGEIYLMNQPRLSPFPLPAKRGEGQGEGQNFTSSPRPSPPFHGGEGEYVLCGFDLFVPNSSLGVVADKLIAAAKQIGGRACGWQAFETARIEAGIPRFGVDMDETNLPLECGIESRAVVYNKGCYIGQEVINRIHSFGHVTRELRGLRLADDLKSLPQRGDKLFCAGKEIGYITSAVRSPVLKANIALGYVRREANQTGNELTLQATGEGPVKIVGIPFVGGLPCRRP
;
A
#
# COMPACT_ATOMS: atom_id res chain seq x y z
N MET A 1 -47.11 -31.88 -35.86
CA MET A 1 -46.87 -30.51 -35.33
C MET A 1 -45.39 -30.34 -35.09
N ARG A 2 -44.69 -29.57 -35.96
CA ARG A 2 -43.26 -29.29 -35.85
C ARG A 2 -43.12 -27.93 -35.14
N PHE A 3 -42.50 -27.91 -34.00
CA PHE A 3 -42.11 -26.65 -33.32
C PHE A 3 -40.78 -26.15 -33.89
N HIS A 4 -40.82 -24.97 -34.53
CA HIS A 4 -39.63 -24.22 -34.90
C HIS A 4 -39.16 -23.45 -33.69
N PHE A 5 -37.91 -23.71 -33.22
CA PHE A 5 -37.20 -22.84 -32.33
C PHE A 5 -36.46 -21.78 -33.15
N ALA A 6 -36.83 -20.53 -32.97
CA ALA A 6 -36.04 -19.39 -33.43
C ALA A 6 -34.78 -19.23 -32.54
N PRO A 7 -33.59 -18.89 -33.09
CA PRO A 7 -32.42 -18.60 -32.28
C PRO A 7 -32.61 -17.25 -31.59
N GLY A 8 -32.81 -17.29 -30.28
CA GLY A 8 -32.78 -16.11 -29.44
C GLY A 8 -31.38 -15.49 -29.46
N GLY A 9 -31.29 -14.20 -29.83
CA GLY A 9 -30.05 -13.43 -29.81
C GLY A 9 -29.44 -13.43 -28.42
N ILE A 10 -28.15 -13.67 -28.38
CA ILE A 10 -27.30 -13.45 -27.19
C ILE A 10 -27.37 -11.94 -26.91
N GLY A 11 -28.13 -11.57 -25.90
CA GLY A 11 -28.14 -10.17 -25.42
C GLY A 11 -26.72 -9.76 -25.09
N ASP A 12 -26.28 -8.67 -25.71
CA ASP A 12 -25.01 -8.01 -25.33
C ASP A 12 -25.01 -7.80 -23.82
N ILE A 13 -24.18 -8.55 -23.11
CA ILE A 13 -23.85 -8.27 -21.73
C ILE A 13 -23.09 -6.94 -21.80
N ILE A 14 -23.76 -5.84 -21.48
CA ILE A 14 -23.14 -4.53 -21.30
C ILE A 14 -22.20 -4.70 -20.13
N LEU A 15 -20.94 -5.00 -20.40
CA LEU A 15 -19.88 -4.91 -19.41
C LEU A 15 -19.88 -3.44 -18.90
N PRO A 16 -19.84 -3.22 -17.60
CA PRO A 16 -19.75 -1.85 -17.07
C PRO A 16 -18.56 -1.16 -17.77
N ARG A 17 -18.77 0.06 -18.27
CA ARG A 17 -17.70 0.85 -18.90
C ARG A 17 -16.63 1.09 -17.87
N MET A 18 -15.53 0.36 -17.95
CA MET A 18 -14.33 0.64 -17.17
C MET A 18 -13.78 2.00 -17.59
N ASN A 19 -13.38 2.80 -16.63
CA ASN A 19 -12.66 4.04 -16.91
C ASN A 19 -11.24 3.68 -17.37
N PRO A 20 -10.87 3.95 -18.64
CA PRO A 20 -9.58 3.55 -19.18
C PRO A 20 -8.43 4.29 -18.49
N LEU A 21 -7.25 3.66 -18.48
CA LEU A 21 -6.02 4.34 -18.11
C LEU A 21 -5.69 5.43 -19.14
N MET A 22 -5.16 6.56 -18.67
CA MET A 22 -4.71 7.63 -19.57
C MET A 22 -3.63 7.14 -20.53
N LEU A 23 -2.77 6.23 -20.10
CA LEU A 23 -1.71 5.63 -20.91
C LEU A 23 -2.13 4.30 -21.57
N HIS A 24 -3.42 4.03 -21.78
CA HIS A 24 -3.90 2.78 -22.37
C HIS A 24 -3.13 2.43 -23.66
N GLU A 25 -3.11 3.31 -24.65
CA GLU A 25 -2.43 3.09 -25.93
C GLU A 25 -0.90 2.96 -25.82
N PHE A 26 -0.31 3.65 -24.85
CA PHE A 26 1.11 3.51 -24.54
C PHE A 26 1.43 2.10 -24.04
N HIS A 27 0.66 1.60 -23.08
CA HIS A 27 0.84 0.25 -22.53
C HIS A 27 0.48 -0.83 -23.54
N HIS A 28 -0.57 -0.62 -24.35
CA HIS A 28 -0.95 -1.54 -25.42
C HIS A 28 0.20 -1.75 -26.42
N ARG A 29 0.89 -0.68 -26.84
CA ARG A 29 2.08 -0.79 -27.70
C ARG A 29 3.25 -1.55 -27.07
N LEU A 30 3.31 -1.59 -25.75
CA LEU A 30 4.31 -2.39 -25.01
C LEU A 30 3.87 -3.86 -24.80
N GLY A 31 2.73 -4.25 -25.34
CA GLY A 31 2.19 -5.61 -25.23
C GLY A 31 1.46 -5.88 -23.92
N ALA A 32 0.95 -4.84 -23.25
CA ALA A 32 0.19 -5.00 -22.02
C ALA A 32 -1.13 -5.74 -22.23
N ARG A 33 -1.47 -6.57 -21.26
CA ARG A 33 -2.80 -7.13 -21.05
C ARG A 33 -3.48 -6.36 -19.93
N PHE A 34 -4.75 -6.04 -20.11
CA PHE A 34 -5.50 -5.21 -19.16
C PHE A 34 -6.53 -6.04 -18.40
N THR A 35 -6.89 -5.57 -17.22
CA THR A 35 -7.99 -6.09 -16.40
C THR A 35 -8.70 -4.95 -15.67
N GLY A 36 -9.84 -5.25 -15.07
CA GLY A 36 -10.60 -4.28 -14.27
C GLY A 36 -10.32 -4.45 -12.76
N LEU A 37 -10.21 -3.33 -12.08
CA LEU A 37 -10.15 -3.26 -10.62
C LEU A 37 -11.05 -2.12 -10.13
N ASN A 38 -12.16 -2.45 -9.45
CA ASN A 38 -13.12 -1.46 -8.95
C ASN A 38 -13.52 -0.42 -10.01
N ASP A 39 -14.01 -0.89 -11.16
CA ASP A 39 -14.44 -0.10 -12.33
C ASP A 39 -13.32 0.76 -12.98
N ARG A 40 -12.07 0.54 -12.61
CA ARG A 40 -10.89 1.16 -13.22
C ARG A 40 -10.11 0.13 -14.02
N GLU A 41 -9.63 0.54 -15.19
CA GLU A 41 -8.68 -0.25 -15.96
C GLU A 41 -7.30 -0.24 -15.30
N ILE A 42 -6.63 -1.38 -15.30
CA ILE A 42 -5.24 -1.52 -14.85
C ILE A 42 -4.49 -2.43 -15.82
N VAL A 43 -3.18 -2.24 -15.92
CA VAL A 43 -2.30 -3.19 -16.61
C VAL A 43 -2.17 -4.45 -15.75
N ASN A 44 -2.61 -5.59 -16.27
CA ASN A 44 -2.49 -6.86 -15.57
C ASN A 44 -1.06 -7.41 -15.64
N ASP A 45 -0.49 -7.44 -16.83
CA ASP A 45 0.88 -7.89 -17.11
C ASP A 45 1.32 -7.48 -18.53
N TYR A 46 2.61 -7.71 -18.86
CA TYR A 46 3.22 -7.51 -20.19
C TYR A 46 3.64 -8.82 -20.85
N GLY A 47 2.86 -9.90 -20.64
CA GLY A 47 3.06 -11.20 -21.26
C GLY A 47 3.85 -12.20 -20.44
N ASP A 48 4.75 -11.77 -19.57
CA ASP A 48 5.56 -12.63 -18.69
C ASP A 48 5.57 -12.08 -17.24
N TRP A 49 4.48 -12.33 -16.52
CA TRP A 49 4.33 -11.86 -15.15
C TRP A 49 5.37 -12.45 -14.17
N LEU A 50 5.95 -13.64 -14.48
CA LEU A 50 7.01 -14.21 -13.63
C LEU A 50 8.32 -13.43 -13.75
N ALA A 51 8.68 -13.01 -14.97
CA ALA A 51 9.84 -12.14 -15.18
C ALA A 51 9.60 -10.74 -14.61
N GLU A 52 8.35 -10.23 -14.65
CA GLU A 52 7.96 -8.98 -14.01
C GLU A 52 8.09 -9.06 -12.49
N HIS A 53 7.58 -10.15 -11.88
CA HIS A 53 7.75 -10.42 -10.46
C HIS A 53 9.23 -10.54 -10.07
N THR A 54 10.04 -11.22 -10.90
CA THR A 54 11.48 -11.32 -10.68
C THR A 54 12.15 -9.94 -10.72
N ALA A 55 11.75 -9.06 -11.63
CA ALA A 55 12.26 -7.69 -11.70
C ALA A 55 11.93 -6.88 -10.43
N LEU A 56 10.72 -6.98 -9.91
CA LEU A 56 10.33 -6.37 -8.63
C LEU A 56 11.18 -6.87 -7.45
N ARG A 57 11.64 -8.13 -7.50
CA ARG A 57 12.39 -8.75 -6.41
C ARG A 57 13.90 -8.59 -6.52
N GLN A 58 14.47 -8.45 -7.72
CA GLN A 58 15.92 -8.51 -7.95
C GLN A 58 16.51 -7.25 -8.61
N SER A 59 15.67 -6.41 -9.21
CA SER A 59 16.08 -5.22 -9.92
C SER A 59 15.13 -4.05 -9.64
N ALA A 60 14.36 -3.64 -10.63
CA ALA A 60 13.31 -2.64 -10.50
C ALA A 60 12.14 -2.92 -11.45
N GLY A 61 10.92 -2.81 -10.96
CA GLY A 61 9.69 -2.82 -11.74
C GLY A 61 9.09 -1.43 -11.83
N VAL A 62 8.69 -1.02 -13.03
CA VAL A 62 7.98 0.24 -13.27
C VAL A 62 6.51 -0.06 -13.52
N MET A 63 5.63 0.56 -12.74
CA MET A 63 4.19 0.33 -12.81
C MET A 63 3.43 1.62 -13.02
N ASP A 64 2.35 1.56 -13.80
CA ASP A 64 1.34 2.61 -13.85
C ASP A 64 0.25 2.31 -12.79
N LEU A 65 0.22 3.13 -11.76
CA LEU A 65 -0.77 3.08 -10.69
C LEU A 65 -1.77 4.24 -10.78
N SER A 66 -1.94 4.84 -11.95
CA SER A 66 -2.83 5.99 -12.15
C SER A 66 -4.31 5.68 -11.91
N SER A 67 -4.68 4.43 -11.78
CA SER A 67 -6.02 3.99 -11.34
C SER A 67 -6.29 4.22 -9.85
N ARG A 68 -5.26 4.44 -9.01
CA ARG A 68 -5.43 4.69 -7.57
C ARG A 68 -6.20 5.99 -7.34
N GLY A 69 -6.98 6.03 -6.26
CA GLY A 69 -7.67 7.25 -5.83
C GLY A 69 -6.68 8.28 -5.27
N ARG A 70 -6.85 9.53 -5.69
CA ARG A 70 -6.00 10.66 -5.27
C ARG A 70 -6.83 11.90 -5.11
N ILE A 71 -6.84 12.47 -3.91
CA ILE A 71 -7.46 13.76 -3.64
C ILE A 71 -6.50 14.69 -2.91
N CYS A 72 -6.64 15.98 -3.15
CA CYS A 72 -5.95 17.03 -2.41
C CYS A 72 -6.94 17.74 -1.48
N LEU A 73 -6.52 17.97 -0.23
CA LEU A 73 -7.21 18.88 0.68
C LEU A 73 -6.46 20.20 0.69
N THR A 74 -7.18 21.29 0.36
CA THR A 74 -6.70 22.68 0.39
C THR A 74 -7.46 23.48 1.45
N GLY A 75 -7.11 24.75 1.64
CA GLY A 75 -7.71 25.62 2.64
C GLY A 75 -6.90 25.70 3.95
N ALA A 76 -7.16 26.74 4.74
CA ALA A 76 -6.39 27.02 5.96
C ALA A 76 -6.56 25.95 7.05
N ASP A 77 -7.72 25.32 7.10
CA ASP A 77 -8.07 24.35 8.14
C ASP A 77 -7.71 22.90 7.77
N ARG A 78 -7.17 22.62 6.57
CA ARG A 78 -6.92 21.25 6.03
C ARG A 78 -6.21 20.32 7.01
N VAL A 79 -5.17 20.81 7.69
CA VAL A 79 -4.38 20.00 8.63
C VAL A 79 -5.18 19.68 9.90
N ARG A 80 -5.86 20.69 10.47
CA ARG A 80 -6.69 20.53 11.65
C ARG A 80 -7.85 19.58 11.37
N PHE A 81 -8.52 19.79 10.25
CA PHE A 81 -9.64 18.97 9.81
C PHE A 81 -9.23 17.50 9.62
N LEU A 82 -8.23 17.23 8.76
CA LEU A 82 -7.82 15.87 8.47
C LEU A 82 -7.30 15.14 9.71
N HIS A 83 -6.61 15.86 10.61
CA HIS A 83 -6.16 15.30 11.88
C HIS A 83 -7.31 14.71 12.71
N GLY A 84 -8.51 15.31 12.68
CA GLY A 84 -9.70 14.79 13.34
C GLY A 84 -10.40 13.64 12.59
N GLN A 85 -10.04 13.37 11.34
CA GLN A 85 -10.68 12.35 10.52
C GLN A 85 -9.92 11.03 10.45
N VAL A 86 -8.62 11.02 10.78
CA VAL A 86 -7.73 9.86 10.58
C VAL A 86 -7.05 9.41 11.87
N THR A 87 -6.61 8.18 11.90
CA THR A 87 -6.02 7.53 13.08
C THR A 87 -4.58 7.95 13.38
N ASN A 88 -3.86 8.57 12.43
CA ASN A 88 -2.46 8.97 12.61
C ASN A 88 -2.29 10.48 12.83
N GLU A 89 -1.10 10.89 13.27
CA GLU A 89 -0.75 12.26 13.61
C GLU A 89 -0.44 13.08 12.35
N VAL A 90 -1.33 14.00 11.99
CA VAL A 90 -1.17 14.88 10.81
C VAL A 90 -0.60 16.25 11.19
N LYS A 91 -0.94 16.77 12.37
CA LYS A 91 -0.54 18.13 12.79
C LYS A 91 0.96 18.34 12.92
N LYS A 92 1.72 17.25 13.15
CA LYS A 92 3.16 17.28 13.31
C LYS A 92 3.93 17.06 12.01
N LEU A 93 3.23 16.77 10.91
CA LEU A 93 3.87 16.62 9.60
C LEU A 93 4.40 17.97 9.14
N ARG A 94 5.63 17.98 8.67
CA ARG A 94 6.27 19.11 7.99
C ARG A 94 6.06 18.96 6.49
N ILE A 95 6.27 20.04 5.76
CA ILE A 95 6.29 19.99 4.29
C ILE A 95 7.36 18.97 3.85
N GLY A 96 6.95 18.05 2.97
CA GLY A 96 7.77 16.95 2.51
C GLY A 96 7.68 15.67 3.35
N GLU A 97 6.99 15.67 4.49
CA GLU A 97 6.76 14.48 5.30
C GLU A 97 5.37 13.89 5.03
N GLY A 98 5.20 12.61 5.35
CA GLY A 98 3.92 11.94 5.23
C GLY A 98 3.68 10.89 6.30
N CYS A 99 2.47 10.35 6.33
CA CYS A 99 2.11 9.23 7.20
C CYS A 99 1.06 8.32 6.55
N TYR A 100 0.98 7.08 7.02
CA TYR A 100 -0.08 6.15 6.66
C TYR A 100 -1.14 6.14 7.76
N ALA A 101 -2.41 6.19 7.39
CA ALA A 101 -3.52 6.26 8.34
C ALA A 101 -4.74 5.45 7.88
N ALA A 102 -5.65 5.19 8.80
CA ALA A 102 -6.99 4.73 8.50
C ALA A 102 -8.02 5.85 8.71
N ILE A 103 -9.04 5.89 7.86
CA ILE A 103 -10.31 6.55 8.13
C ILE A 103 -11.21 5.54 8.82
N THR A 104 -11.79 5.91 9.94
CA THR A 104 -12.68 5.03 10.70
C THR A 104 -14.03 5.67 10.97
N ASN A 105 -15.06 4.85 11.18
CA ASN A 105 -16.35 5.30 11.67
C ASN A 105 -16.36 5.36 13.22
N ASN A 106 -17.48 5.80 13.79
CA ASN A 106 -17.65 5.92 15.25
C ASN A 106 -17.53 4.59 16.03
N LYS A 107 -17.62 3.44 15.34
CA LYS A 107 -17.38 2.11 15.91
C LYS A 107 -15.93 1.64 15.76
N GLY A 108 -15.03 2.51 15.31
CA GLY A 108 -13.62 2.19 15.05
C GLY A 108 -13.38 1.29 13.83
N LYS A 109 -14.44 0.98 13.04
CA LYS A 109 -14.32 0.17 11.82
C LYS A 109 -13.76 1.03 10.69
N MET A 110 -12.93 0.42 9.84
CA MET A 110 -12.30 1.09 8.72
C MET A 110 -13.32 1.50 7.65
N GLU A 111 -13.14 2.67 7.07
CA GLU A 111 -13.86 3.12 5.88
C GLU A 111 -12.93 3.27 4.68
N SER A 112 -11.64 3.49 4.95
CA SER A 112 -10.51 3.42 4.00
C SER A 112 -9.20 3.37 4.77
N ASP A 113 -8.11 3.05 4.07
CA ASP A 113 -6.75 3.39 4.45
C ASP A 113 -6.19 4.38 3.44
N LEU A 114 -5.18 5.14 3.82
CA LEU A 114 -4.58 6.12 2.92
C LEU A 114 -3.16 6.52 3.33
N ASN A 115 -2.37 6.88 2.33
CA ASN A 115 -1.12 7.59 2.52
C ASN A 115 -1.40 9.09 2.45
N ILE A 116 -0.85 9.85 3.38
CA ILE A 116 -1.02 11.30 3.51
C ILE A 116 0.35 11.93 3.29
N PHE A 117 0.43 12.88 2.36
CA PHE A 117 1.66 13.65 2.10
C PHE A 117 1.39 15.13 2.35
N CYS A 118 2.22 15.74 3.20
CA CYS A 118 2.15 17.16 3.51
C CYS A 118 2.95 17.94 2.46
N LEU A 119 2.26 18.57 1.52
CA LEU A 119 2.82 19.46 0.52
C LEU A 119 2.71 20.92 0.99
N ALA A 120 3.30 21.86 0.26
CA ALA A 120 3.37 23.26 0.68
C ALA A 120 1.97 23.85 0.95
N ASP A 121 1.05 23.68 0.01
CA ASP A 121 -0.26 24.32 0.04
C ASP A 121 -1.43 23.35 0.21
N GLU A 122 -1.15 22.05 0.24
CA GLU A 122 -2.17 20.99 0.26
C GLU A 122 -1.71 19.74 1.01
N LEU A 123 -2.68 18.90 1.36
CA LEU A 123 -2.45 17.51 1.79
C LEU A 123 -2.89 16.59 0.66
N LEU A 124 -1.95 15.85 0.07
CA LEU A 124 -2.27 14.84 -0.93
C LEU A 124 -2.57 13.50 -0.24
N LEU A 125 -3.71 12.91 -0.57
CA LEU A 125 -4.17 11.61 -0.08
C LEU A 125 -4.15 10.60 -1.22
N ASP A 126 -3.46 9.47 -1.03
CA ASP A 126 -3.39 8.33 -1.97
C ASP A 126 -4.02 7.10 -1.32
N PHE A 127 -4.96 6.47 -2.00
CA PHE A 127 -5.72 5.30 -1.51
C PHE A 127 -6.10 4.35 -2.66
N GLU A 128 -6.77 3.25 -2.32
CA GLU A 128 -7.10 2.20 -3.28
C GLU A 128 -8.01 2.66 -4.43
N PRO A 129 -7.89 2.05 -5.64
CA PRO A 129 -8.72 2.38 -6.80
C PRO A 129 -10.22 2.27 -6.52
N GLY A 130 -11.02 3.15 -7.15
CA GLY A 130 -12.48 3.12 -7.06
C GLY A 130 -13.07 3.74 -5.78
N LEU A 131 -12.25 4.26 -4.87
CA LEU A 131 -12.72 4.83 -3.60
C LEU A 131 -12.81 6.35 -3.58
N THR A 132 -12.48 7.04 -4.68
CA THR A 132 -12.41 8.52 -4.71
C THR A 132 -13.72 9.16 -4.24
N GLU A 133 -14.83 8.77 -4.82
CA GLU A 133 -16.14 9.31 -4.45
C GLU A 133 -16.51 9.01 -3.00
N LYS A 134 -16.32 7.77 -2.56
CA LYS A 134 -16.60 7.32 -1.19
C LYS A 134 -15.78 8.11 -0.16
N VAL A 135 -14.47 8.26 -0.39
CA VAL A 135 -13.58 8.99 0.52
C VAL A 135 -13.92 10.48 0.52
N SER A 136 -14.17 11.08 -0.64
CA SER A 136 -14.58 12.49 -0.74
C SER A 136 -15.89 12.74 0.01
N GLN A 137 -16.96 12.02 -0.27
CA GLN A 137 -18.25 12.13 0.42
C GLN A 137 -18.11 11.90 1.93
N ARG A 138 -17.26 10.94 2.34
CA ARG A 138 -17.00 10.68 3.75
C ARG A 138 -16.35 11.87 4.45
N LEU A 139 -15.42 12.55 3.80
CA LEU A 139 -14.77 13.74 4.36
C LEU A 139 -15.69 14.96 4.30
N GLU A 140 -16.37 15.22 3.17
CA GLU A 140 -17.32 16.32 2.97
C GLU A 140 -18.40 16.35 4.06
N LYS A 141 -18.89 15.18 4.48
CA LYS A 141 -19.91 15.06 5.53
C LYS A 141 -19.50 15.75 6.84
N PHE A 142 -18.22 15.92 7.10
CA PHE A 142 -17.68 16.49 8.34
C PHE A 142 -17.13 17.93 8.16
N ILE A 143 -17.18 18.48 6.96
CA ILE A 143 -16.86 19.88 6.69
C ILE A 143 -18.12 20.70 7.01
N VAL A 144 -18.13 21.41 8.15
CA VAL A 144 -19.28 22.22 8.58
C VAL A 144 -18.97 23.71 8.46
N ALA A 145 -17.87 24.16 9.06
CA ALA A 145 -17.45 25.55 9.09
C ALA A 145 -15.92 25.67 8.88
N ASP A 146 -15.28 24.58 8.48
CA ASP A 146 -13.85 24.54 8.22
C ASP A 146 -13.57 25.11 6.81
N ASP A 147 -12.52 25.91 6.69
CA ASP A 147 -11.96 26.31 5.40
C ASP A 147 -11.17 25.15 4.80
N VAL A 148 -11.89 24.22 4.17
CA VAL A 148 -11.35 23.01 3.53
C VAL A 148 -12.07 22.76 2.22
N GLN A 149 -11.29 22.50 1.17
CA GLN A 149 -11.79 22.06 -0.12
C GLN A 149 -11.16 20.71 -0.48
N ILE A 150 -11.96 19.85 -1.10
CA ILE A 150 -11.52 18.53 -1.58
C ILE A 150 -11.47 18.60 -3.10
N VAL A 151 -10.29 18.29 -3.67
CA VAL A 151 -10.05 18.34 -5.11
C VAL A 151 -9.59 16.96 -5.58
N ASP A 152 -10.24 16.37 -6.58
CA ASP A 152 -9.74 15.16 -7.25
C ASP A 152 -8.47 15.50 -8.04
N ALA A 153 -7.36 14.87 -7.69
CA ALA A 153 -6.07 15.09 -8.36
C ALA A 153 -5.89 14.20 -9.60
N ALA A 154 -6.68 13.15 -9.77
CA ALA A 154 -6.53 12.19 -10.86
C ALA A 154 -6.67 12.79 -12.26
N PRO A 155 -7.54 13.81 -12.51
CA PRO A 155 -7.61 14.48 -13.80
C PRO A 155 -6.36 15.29 -14.19
N HIS A 156 -5.50 15.59 -13.22
CA HIS A 156 -4.34 16.47 -13.42
C HIS A 156 -3.01 15.72 -13.37
N TYR A 157 -2.91 14.69 -12.54
CA TYR A 157 -1.69 13.93 -12.28
C TYR A 157 -1.93 12.44 -12.43
N GLY A 158 -1.05 11.76 -13.17
CA GLY A 158 -0.91 10.30 -13.13
C GLY A 158 0.03 9.87 -12.01
N LEU A 159 0.06 8.57 -11.74
CA LEU A 159 0.91 7.97 -10.72
C LEU A 159 1.73 6.84 -11.32
N LEU A 160 3.04 7.04 -11.41
CA LEU A 160 4.00 6.01 -11.77
C LEU A 160 4.73 5.52 -10.52
N SER A 161 4.95 4.22 -10.42
CA SER A 161 5.61 3.62 -9.27
C SER A 161 6.82 2.80 -9.72
N VAL A 162 7.95 2.98 -9.05
CA VAL A 162 9.18 2.23 -9.28
C VAL A 162 9.50 1.45 -8.01
N GLN A 163 9.45 0.13 -8.08
CA GLN A 163 9.62 -0.73 -6.91
C GLN A 163 10.73 -1.76 -7.12
N GLY A 164 11.47 -2.06 -6.07
CA GLY A 164 12.52 -3.06 -6.06
C GLY A 164 13.87 -2.55 -5.58
N PRO A 165 14.86 -3.45 -5.39
CA PRO A 165 16.14 -3.10 -4.76
C PRO A 165 16.99 -2.07 -5.52
N LYS A 166 16.72 -1.88 -6.82
CA LYS A 166 17.39 -0.87 -7.67
C LYS A 166 16.47 0.26 -8.11
N ALA A 167 15.35 0.49 -7.40
CA ALA A 167 14.40 1.56 -7.73
C ALA A 167 15.05 2.94 -7.69
N GLU A 168 15.97 3.17 -6.76
CA GLU A 168 16.73 4.42 -6.65
C GLU A 168 17.57 4.69 -7.90
N ASP A 169 18.26 3.67 -8.43
CA ASP A 169 19.08 3.80 -9.65
C ASP A 169 18.24 4.22 -10.85
N VAL A 170 17.03 3.66 -10.98
CA VAL A 170 16.07 4.02 -12.04
C VAL A 170 15.64 5.47 -11.93
N VAL A 171 15.24 5.90 -10.73
CA VAL A 171 14.77 7.27 -10.51
C VAL A 171 15.89 8.29 -10.73
N ARG A 172 17.11 7.97 -10.34
CA ARG A 172 18.27 8.83 -10.61
C ARG A 172 18.61 8.92 -12.11
N ALA A 173 18.50 7.80 -12.83
CA ALA A 173 18.89 7.71 -14.24
C ALA A 173 18.01 8.55 -15.19
N ILE A 174 16.79 8.91 -14.81
CA ILE A 174 15.90 9.72 -15.66
C ILE A 174 16.28 11.23 -15.69
N GLY A 175 17.30 11.64 -14.90
CA GLY A 175 17.89 12.97 -14.97
C GLY A 175 17.05 14.10 -14.36
N LEU A 176 16.02 13.79 -13.60
CA LEU A 176 15.22 14.79 -12.85
C LEU A 176 16.01 15.44 -11.69
N PHE A 177 17.07 14.76 -11.26
CA PHE A 177 18.01 15.25 -10.26
C PHE A 177 19.29 15.65 -10.99
N GLY A 178 19.58 16.93 -11.10
CA GLY A 178 20.73 17.42 -11.82
C GLY A 178 22.04 16.72 -11.40
N TRP A 179 22.60 15.94 -12.31
CA TRP A 179 23.99 15.50 -12.26
C TRP A 179 24.86 16.66 -12.81
N GLY A 180 25.17 17.61 -11.96
CA GLY A 180 26.02 18.67 -12.33
C GLY A 180 26.62 19.29 -11.09
N GLU A 181 27.94 19.12 -10.88
CA GLU A 181 28.81 19.79 -9.93
C GLU A 181 28.29 19.82 -8.48
N ARG A 182 29.12 19.41 -7.53
CA ARG A 182 28.80 19.62 -6.10
C ARG A 182 28.31 21.05 -5.96
N PRO A 183 27.07 21.28 -5.52
CA PRO A 183 26.57 22.64 -5.37
C PRO A 183 27.50 23.37 -4.39
N ARG A 184 28.01 24.52 -4.80
CA ARG A 184 28.33 25.56 -3.82
C ARG A 184 27.05 25.75 -3.04
N GLU A 185 27.10 25.53 -1.72
CA GLU A 185 25.97 25.49 -0.79
C GLU A 185 24.84 26.45 -1.21
N PRO A 186 23.68 25.96 -1.65
CA PRO A 186 22.51 26.81 -1.75
C PRO A 186 22.14 27.18 -0.32
N LEU A 187 21.84 28.44 -0.09
CA LEU A 187 21.27 28.94 1.17
C LEU A 187 20.12 27.98 1.54
N ALA A 188 20.33 27.22 2.61
CA ALA A 188 19.36 26.26 3.11
C ALA A 188 18.07 27.03 3.40
N GLN A 189 17.00 26.70 2.68
CA GLN A 189 15.68 27.13 3.09
C GLN A 189 15.40 26.41 4.41
N THR A 190 15.38 27.15 5.48
CA THR A 190 15.06 26.67 6.81
C THR A 190 13.56 26.88 7.07
N ASN A 191 12.95 25.89 7.67
CA ASN A 191 11.63 26.06 8.27
C ASN A 191 11.70 27.14 9.38
N PRO A 192 10.57 27.75 9.79
CA PRO A 192 10.55 28.73 10.87
C PRO A 192 11.19 28.24 12.19
N ASP A 193 11.34 26.94 12.39
CA ASP A 193 11.99 26.30 13.55
C ASP A 193 13.50 26.01 13.37
N GLY A 194 14.08 26.47 12.25
CA GLY A 194 15.51 26.28 11.95
C GLY A 194 15.89 24.93 11.35
N SER A 195 14.92 24.04 11.08
CA SER A 195 15.17 22.74 10.42
C SER A 195 15.31 22.91 8.90
N SER A 196 16.23 22.15 8.26
CA SER A 196 16.43 22.21 6.82
C SER A 196 15.27 21.55 6.06
N VAL A 197 14.71 22.28 5.07
CA VAL A 197 13.85 21.66 4.05
C VAL A 197 14.73 20.77 3.17
N ALA A 198 14.26 19.57 2.83
CA ALA A 198 15.00 18.67 1.92
C ALA A 198 15.36 19.43 0.63
N SER A 199 16.65 19.43 0.27
CA SER A 199 17.10 20.06 -0.95
C SER A 199 16.40 19.41 -2.16
N PRO A 200 15.89 20.18 -3.15
CA PRO A 200 15.25 19.63 -4.35
C PRO A 200 16.17 18.73 -5.19
N HIS A 201 17.43 18.59 -4.80
CA HIS A 201 18.43 17.73 -5.45
C HIS A 201 18.69 16.42 -4.72
N GLN A 202 18.02 16.16 -3.59
CA GLN A 202 18.16 14.92 -2.83
C GLN A 202 16.89 14.08 -2.88
N LEU A 203 17.06 12.77 -3.07
CA LEU A 203 15.94 11.82 -2.98
C LEU A 203 15.41 11.78 -1.53
N PRO A 204 14.10 11.66 -1.36
CA PRO A 204 13.51 11.45 -0.04
C PRO A 204 14.02 10.12 0.54
N THR A 205 14.59 10.17 1.73
CA THR A 205 15.29 9.02 2.34
C THR A 205 14.43 8.20 3.29
N LYS A 206 13.45 8.84 3.94
CA LYS A 206 12.55 8.14 4.85
C LYS A 206 11.27 7.72 4.12
N PRO A 207 10.67 6.58 4.48
CA PRO A 207 9.35 6.20 3.96
C PRO A 207 8.33 7.31 4.18
N LEU A 208 7.55 7.59 3.13
CA LEU A 208 6.53 8.64 3.04
C LEU A 208 7.06 10.08 3.02
N ASP A 209 8.38 10.29 3.01
CA ASP A 209 8.92 11.60 2.68
C ASP A 209 8.74 11.88 1.18
N SER A 210 8.65 13.15 0.82
CA SER A 210 8.42 13.61 -0.54
C SER A 210 9.28 14.82 -0.90
N VAL A 211 9.51 15.00 -2.19
CA VAL A 211 10.16 16.19 -2.74
C VAL A 211 9.43 16.63 -4.00
N LYS A 212 9.28 17.94 -4.17
CA LYS A 212 8.76 18.56 -5.38
C LYS A 212 9.92 18.87 -6.32
N ILE A 213 9.79 18.47 -7.56
CA ILE A 213 10.77 18.71 -8.64
C ILE A 213 10.07 19.57 -9.68
N SER A 214 10.66 20.72 -10.01
CA SER A 214 10.16 21.58 -11.07
C SER A 214 11.06 21.44 -12.29
N ASP A 215 10.52 20.91 -13.38
CA ASP A 215 11.20 20.77 -14.67
C ASP A 215 10.51 21.63 -15.72
N ALA A 216 11.29 22.37 -16.50
CA ALA A 216 10.74 23.31 -17.48
C ALA A 216 9.90 22.64 -18.60
N THR A 217 10.17 21.36 -18.88
CA THR A 217 9.52 20.59 -19.94
C THR A 217 8.45 19.66 -19.39
N LEU A 218 8.70 19.03 -18.24
CA LEU A 218 7.84 18.00 -17.67
C LEU A 218 6.85 18.56 -16.62
N GLY A 219 7.06 19.81 -16.19
CA GLY A 219 6.23 20.45 -15.18
C GLY A 219 6.62 20.07 -13.75
N GLU A 220 5.68 20.18 -12.84
CA GLU A 220 5.89 19.89 -11.42
C GLU A 220 5.64 18.42 -11.13
N ILE A 221 6.68 17.70 -10.74
CA ILE A 221 6.63 16.28 -10.38
C ILE A 221 6.84 16.17 -8.87
N TYR A 222 6.01 15.38 -8.21
CA TYR A 222 6.21 15.04 -6.80
C TYR A 222 6.73 13.63 -6.70
N LEU A 223 7.91 13.48 -6.11
CA LEU A 223 8.54 12.18 -5.86
C LEU A 223 8.37 11.82 -4.39
N MET A 224 7.78 10.67 -4.12
CA MET A 224 7.54 10.11 -2.80
C MET A 224 8.41 8.88 -2.59
N ASN A 225 9.06 8.76 -1.44
CA ASN A 225 9.64 7.50 -1.00
C ASN A 225 8.52 6.59 -0.51
N GLN A 226 8.02 5.72 -1.39
CA GLN A 226 6.86 4.86 -1.13
C GLN A 226 7.19 3.40 -1.42
N PRO A 227 7.79 2.67 -0.47
CA PRO A 227 8.12 1.25 -0.65
C PRO A 227 6.86 0.38 -0.50
N ARG A 228 6.10 0.21 -1.59
CA ARG A 228 4.81 -0.49 -1.60
C ARG A 228 4.91 -2.01 -1.43
N LEU A 229 6.10 -2.59 -1.57
CA LEU A 229 6.35 -4.03 -1.50
C LEU A 229 7.18 -4.43 -0.28
N SER A 230 7.35 -3.53 0.65
CA SER A 230 8.10 -3.80 1.87
C SER A 230 7.24 -3.55 3.09
N PRO A 231 7.18 -4.47 4.05
CA PRO A 231 6.62 -4.16 5.34
C PRO A 231 7.48 -3.03 5.94
N PHE A 232 6.85 -1.92 6.34
CA PHE A 232 7.57 -0.87 7.04
C PHE A 232 8.23 -1.46 8.28
N PRO A 233 9.50 -1.10 8.59
CA PRO A 233 10.10 -1.50 9.84
C PRO A 233 9.20 -1.02 10.98
N LEU A 234 8.91 -1.90 11.91
CA LEU A 234 8.30 -1.50 13.18
C LEU A 234 9.17 -0.39 13.78
N PRO A 235 8.60 0.73 14.27
CA PRO A 235 9.39 1.71 14.98
C PRO A 235 10.13 0.98 16.10
N ALA A 236 11.45 1.17 16.18
CA ALA A 236 12.26 0.63 17.26
C ALA A 236 11.58 1.05 18.57
N LYS A 237 11.31 0.11 19.46
CA LYS A 237 10.77 0.41 20.79
C LYS A 237 11.67 1.50 21.39
N ARG A 238 11.16 2.72 21.55
CA ARG A 238 11.84 3.73 22.37
C ARG A 238 12.02 3.10 23.74
N GLY A 239 13.27 3.06 24.20
CA GLY A 239 13.62 2.50 25.50
C GLY A 239 12.65 2.99 26.57
N GLU A 240 12.06 2.05 27.28
CA GLU A 240 11.25 2.31 28.45
C GLU A 240 12.14 3.01 29.46
N GLY A 241 11.86 4.28 29.72
CA GLY A 241 12.38 4.97 30.87
C GLY A 241 11.98 4.17 32.12
N GLN A 242 12.96 3.91 32.96
CA GLN A 242 12.82 3.23 34.24
C GLN A 242 11.67 3.86 35.06
N GLY A 243 10.60 3.11 35.23
CA GLY A 243 9.52 3.35 36.17
C GLY A 243 9.23 2.03 36.85
N GLU A 244 9.57 1.96 38.13
CA GLU A 244 9.36 0.79 38.98
C GLU A 244 7.89 0.38 39.08
N GLY A 245 7.64 -0.91 39.04
CA GLY A 245 6.54 -1.60 39.71
C GLY A 245 5.27 -1.84 38.92
N GLN A 246 5.13 -3.01 38.36
CA GLN A 246 4.11 -4.02 38.66
C GLN A 246 4.12 -5.13 37.62
N ASN A 247 4.26 -6.37 38.09
CA ASN A 247 4.18 -7.60 37.35
C ASN A 247 2.80 -7.73 36.69
N PHE A 248 2.74 -7.71 35.34
CA PHE A 248 1.65 -8.26 34.57
C PHE A 248 2.20 -9.29 33.58
N THR A 249 1.71 -10.50 33.75
CA THR A 249 2.05 -11.72 33.03
C THR A 249 1.68 -11.63 31.55
N SER A 250 2.67 -11.92 30.72
CA SER A 250 2.64 -12.56 29.41
C SER A 250 1.62 -12.10 28.35
N SER A 251 2.00 -11.08 27.59
CA SER A 251 1.65 -11.04 26.14
C SER A 251 2.59 -11.99 25.39
N PRO A 252 2.11 -12.73 24.34
CA PRO A 252 3.00 -13.57 23.54
C PRO A 252 4.06 -12.69 22.88
N ARG A 253 5.33 -13.05 23.07
CA ARG A 253 6.47 -12.40 22.42
C ARG A 253 6.28 -12.44 20.90
N PRO A 254 6.55 -11.34 20.18
CA PRO A 254 6.76 -11.41 18.75
C PRO A 254 7.90 -12.41 18.47
N SER A 255 7.76 -13.19 17.40
CA SER A 255 8.76 -14.13 16.93
C SER A 255 10.14 -13.47 16.91
N PRO A 256 11.24 -14.21 17.23
CA PRO A 256 12.56 -13.62 17.29
C PRO A 256 12.92 -12.97 15.96
N PRO A 257 13.65 -11.84 15.98
CA PRO A 257 14.13 -11.22 14.76
C PRO A 257 15.02 -12.20 14.03
N PHE A 258 14.83 -12.30 12.73
CA PHE A 258 15.73 -13.02 11.84
C PHE A 258 17.15 -12.47 12.07
N HIS A 259 18.09 -13.31 12.50
CA HIS A 259 19.48 -12.96 12.61
C HIS A 259 20.10 -12.88 11.19
N GLY A 260 19.88 -11.74 10.54
CA GLY A 260 20.70 -11.26 9.42
C GLY A 260 21.47 -10.07 9.95
N GLY A 261 22.78 -10.03 9.70
CA GLY A 261 23.71 -9.07 10.28
C GLY A 261 23.26 -7.60 10.21
N GLU A 262 23.82 -6.77 11.10
CA GLU A 262 23.59 -5.35 11.26
C GLU A 262 23.88 -4.57 9.97
N GLY A 263 22.92 -4.58 9.04
CA GLY A 263 22.83 -3.69 7.89
C GLY A 263 21.48 -2.99 7.98
N GLU A 264 21.50 -1.69 8.01
CA GLU A 264 20.30 -0.86 7.95
C GLU A 264 19.59 -1.15 6.61
N TYR A 265 18.54 -1.99 6.64
CA TYR A 265 17.77 -2.33 5.44
C TYR A 265 16.99 -1.10 4.99
N VAL A 266 17.50 -0.39 4.01
CA VAL A 266 16.79 0.69 3.33
C VAL A 266 15.81 0.05 2.35
N LEU A 267 14.53 0.28 2.58
CA LEU A 267 13.47 -0.16 1.68
C LEU A 267 13.42 0.80 0.48
N CYS A 268 13.47 0.26 -0.74
CA CYS A 268 13.46 1.06 -1.96
C CYS A 268 12.15 0.92 -2.71
N GLY A 269 11.49 2.03 -2.88
CA GLY A 269 10.32 2.19 -3.71
C GLY A 269 9.95 3.65 -3.79
N PHE A 270 9.66 4.11 -4.99
CA PHE A 270 9.33 5.50 -5.26
C PHE A 270 8.05 5.60 -6.07
N ASP A 271 7.22 6.54 -5.70
CA ASP A 271 6.06 6.96 -6.48
C ASP A 271 6.30 8.35 -7.05
N LEU A 272 5.92 8.53 -8.31
CA LEU A 272 6.01 9.80 -9.02
C LEU A 272 4.60 10.25 -9.40
N PHE A 273 4.14 11.35 -8.82
CA PHE A 273 2.96 12.06 -9.28
C PHE A 273 3.41 13.00 -10.39
N VAL A 274 2.97 12.71 -11.60
CA VAL A 274 3.43 13.36 -12.82
C VAL A 274 2.25 14.04 -13.51
N PRO A 275 2.39 15.30 -13.97
CA PRO A 275 1.36 15.95 -14.78
C PRO A 275 0.95 15.05 -15.94
N ASN A 276 -0.35 14.94 -16.20
CA ASN A 276 -0.89 14.07 -17.24
C ASN A 276 -0.31 14.37 -18.63
N SER A 277 0.04 15.64 -18.90
CA SER A 277 0.72 16.06 -20.15
C SER A 277 2.10 15.44 -20.36
N SER A 278 2.80 15.10 -19.29
CA SER A 278 4.17 14.57 -19.30
C SER A 278 4.25 13.09 -18.90
N LEU A 279 3.10 12.49 -18.53
CA LEU A 279 3.04 11.14 -17.94
C LEU A 279 3.68 10.08 -18.84
N GLY A 280 3.35 10.10 -20.15
CA GLY A 280 3.90 9.13 -21.10
C GLY A 280 5.40 9.26 -21.31
N VAL A 281 5.92 10.50 -21.32
CA VAL A 281 7.36 10.76 -21.47
C VAL A 281 8.13 10.25 -20.25
N VAL A 282 7.60 10.50 -19.05
CA VAL A 282 8.24 10.03 -17.80
C VAL A 282 8.15 8.50 -17.70
N ALA A 283 7.02 7.90 -18.06
CA ALA A 283 6.86 6.44 -18.09
C ALA A 283 7.89 5.77 -19.03
N ASP A 284 8.07 6.32 -20.25
CA ASP A 284 9.04 5.79 -21.21
C ASP A 284 10.48 5.89 -20.66
N LYS A 285 10.86 7.04 -20.11
CA LYS A 285 12.19 7.24 -19.48
C LYS A 285 12.43 6.25 -18.33
N LEU A 286 11.46 6.06 -17.44
CA LEU A 286 11.58 5.12 -16.31
C LEU A 286 11.72 3.68 -16.79
N ILE A 287 10.92 3.25 -17.78
CA ILE A 287 10.98 1.90 -18.33
C ILE A 287 12.31 1.68 -19.07
N ALA A 288 12.79 2.67 -19.83
CA ALA A 288 14.09 2.60 -20.49
C ALA A 288 15.23 2.48 -19.49
N ALA A 289 15.24 3.28 -18.42
CA ALA A 289 16.23 3.21 -17.35
C ALA A 289 16.18 1.86 -16.60
N ALA A 290 14.98 1.37 -16.29
CA ALA A 290 14.82 0.06 -15.66
C ALA A 290 15.40 -1.08 -16.52
N LYS A 291 15.14 -1.08 -17.83
CA LYS A 291 15.69 -2.08 -18.77
C LYS A 291 17.21 -2.15 -18.75
N GLN A 292 17.90 -1.02 -18.60
CA GLN A 292 19.38 -0.97 -18.55
C GLN A 292 19.97 -1.75 -17.38
N ILE A 293 19.24 -1.90 -16.30
CA ILE A 293 19.69 -2.57 -15.07
C ILE A 293 19.00 -3.93 -14.85
N GLY A 294 18.34 -4.48 -15.87
CA GLY A 294 17.63 -5.75 -15.82
C GLY A 294 16.22 -5.66 -15.21
N GLY A 295 15.67 -4.47 -15.08
CA GLY A 295 14.29 -4.19 -14.70
C GLY A 295 13.37 -4.14 -15.91
N ARG A 296 12.08 -3.86 -15.68
CA ARG A 296 11.06 -3.77 -16.74
C ARG A 296 9.77 -3.08 -16.29
N ALA A 297 8.88 -2.83 -17.25
CA ALA A 297 7.49 -2.56 -16.93
C ALA A 297 6.86 -3.78 -16.26
N CYS A 298 6.04 -3.55 -15.24
CA CYS A 298 5.38 -4.59 -14.45
C CYS A 298 3.90 -4.27 -14.30
N GLY A 299 3.08 -5.31 -14.36
CA GLY A 299 1.66 -5.21 -14.17
C GLY A 299 1.20 -5.66 -12.77
N TRP A 300 -0.11 -5.63 -12.61
CA TRP A 300 -0.78 -5.88 -11.35
C TRP A 300 -0.57 -7.29 -10.81
N GLN A 301 -0.53 -8.31 -11.67
CA GLN A 301 -0.37 -9.69 -11.23
C GLN A 301 0.97 -9.91 -10.50
N ALA A 302 2.05 -9.33 -11.01
CA ALA A 302 3.36 -9.38 -10.37
C ALA A 302 3.37 -8.62 -9.04
N PHE A 303 2.77 -7.43 -9.03
CA PHE A 303 2.64 -6.59 -7.83
C PHE A 303 1.80 -7.25 -6.74
N GLU A 304 0.62 -7.79 -7.10
CA GLU A 304 -0.28 -8.47 -6.16
C GLU A 304 0.39 -9.69 -5.52
N THR A 305 1.14 -10.47 -6.31
CA THR A 305 1.92 -11.59 -5.78
C THR A 305 2.99 -11.12 -4.79
N ALA A 306 3.75 -10.11 -5.17
CA ALA A 306 4.84 -9.60 -4.33
C ALA A 306 4.33 -8.95 -3.02
N ARG A 307 3.18 -8.23 -3.02
CA ARG A 307 2.62 -7.66 -1.80
C ARG A 307 2.08 -8.73 -0.84
N ILE A 308 1.50 -9.85 -1.36
CA ILE A 308 1.07 -10.98 -0.52
C ILE A 308 2.28 -11.65 0.10
N GLU A 309 3.35 -11.90 -0.66
CA GLU A 309 4.62 -12.40 -0.16
C GLU A 309 5.20 -11.53 0.97
N ALA A 310 5.03 -10.22 0.85
CA ALA A 310 5.42 -9.25 1.87
C ALA A 310 4.44 -9.16 3.06
N GLY A 311 3.30 -9.85 3.00
CA GLY A 311 2.29 -9.84 4.06
C GLY A 311 1.56 -8.50 4.18
N ILE A 312 1.49 -7.71 3.11
CA ILE A 312 0.87 -6.38 3.11
C ILE A 312 -0.62 -6.51 2.77
N PRO A 313 -1.53 -6.20 3.71
CA PRO A 313 -2.97 -6.20 3.43
C PRO A 313 -3.36 -5.01 2.56
N ARG A 314 -4.41 -5.19 1.75
CA ARG A 314 -4.98 -4.18 0.87
C ARG A 314 -6.45 -3.94 1.19
N PHE A 315 -6.85 -2.68 1.29
CA PHE A 315 -8.25 -2.31 1.53
C PHE A 315 -9.13 -2.72 0.33
N GLY A 316 -10.33 -3.18 0.62
CA GLY A 316 -11.25 -3.75 -0.37
C GLY A 316 -11.01 -5.25 -0.65
N VAL A 317 -9.87 -5.81 -0.23
CA VAL A 317 -9.53 -7.23 -0.38
C VAL A 317 -9.27 -7.90 0.95
N ASP A 318 -8.21 -7.49 1.65
CA ASP A 318 -7.84 -8.07 2.95
C ASP A 318 -8.41 -7.27 4.12
N MET A 319 -8.77 -6.03 3.90
CA MET A 319 -9.38 -5.13 4.88
C MET A 319 -10.63 -4.52 4.26
N ASP A 320 -11.67 -4.35 5.05
CA ASP A 320 -12.92 -3.71 4.65
C ASP A 320 -13.62 -3.06 5.86
N GLU A 321 -14.86 -2.60 5.65
CA GLU A 321 -15.66 -1.91 6.66
C GLU A 321 -16.07 -2.78 7.86
N THR A 322 -15.80 -4.07 7.80
CA THR A 322 -16.04 -5.00 8.93
C THR A 322 -14.85 -5.12 9.86
N ASN A 323 -13.70 -4.56 9.50
CA ASN A 323 -12.45 -4.68 10.22
C ASN A 323 -12.14 -3.46 11.10
N LEU A 324 -11.43 -3.74 12.20
CA LEU A 324 -10.71 -2.73 12.97
C LEU A 324 -9.26 -2.66 12.47
N PRO A 325 -8.57 -1.51 12.50
CA PRO A 325 -7.14 -1.42 12.13
C PRO A 325 -6.26 -2.41 12.90
N LEU A 326 -6.61 -2.68 14.17
CA LEU A 326 -5.92 -3.62 15.05
C LEU A 326 -6.04 -5.09 14.60
N GLU A 327 -7.16 -5.45 13.94
CA GLU A 327 -7.35 -6.79 13.38
C GLU A 327 -6.46 -7.04 12.16
N CYS A 328 -6.10 -5.97 11.44
CA CYS A 328 -5.47 -6.02 10.12
C CYS A 328 -3.94 -6.07 10.16
N GLY A 329 -3.32 -5.97 11.32
CA GLY A 329 -1.85 -5.90 11.44
C GLY A 329 -1.23 -4.57 11.01
N ILE A 330 -2.02 -3.51 10.83
CA ILE A 330 -1.56 -2.17 10.42
C ILE A 330 -1.44 -1.19 11.60
N GLU A 331 -1.79 -1.61 12.81
CA GLU A 331 -1.87 -0.77 14.01
C GLU A 331 -0.60 0.06 14.23
N SER A 332 0.56 -0.59 14.22
CA SER A 332 1.85 0.05 14.54
C SER A 332 2.24 1.20 13.62
N ARG A 333 1.70 1.23 12.41
CA ARG A 333 2.00 2.26 11.39
C ARG A 333 0.85 3.22 11.15
N ALA A 334 -0.40 2.77 11.37
CA ALA A 334 -1.60 3.55 11.05
C ALA A 334 -2.18 4.29 12.25
N VAL A 335 -1.88 3.87 13.50
CA VAL A 335 -2.56 4.39 14.69
C VAL A 335 -1.56 5.04 15.65
N VAL A 336 -1.85 6.28 16.03
CA VAL A 336 -1.10 7.01 17.08
C VAL A 336 -2.05 7.25 18.25
N TYR A 337 -1.72 6.67 19.41
CA TYR A 337 -2.58 6.67 20.60
C TYR A 337 -2.53 7.96 21.42
N ASN A 338 -1.43 8.71 21.35
CA ASN A 338 -1.20 9.95 22.09
C ASN A 338 -1.45 11.21 21.24
N LYS A 339 -2.28 11.13 20.22
CA LYS A 339 -2.74 12.27 19.42
C LYS A 339 -4.09 12.81 19.92
N GLY A 340 -4.50 13.98 19.40
CA GLY A 340 -5.82 14.55 19.62
C GLY A 340 -6.96 13.67 19.12
N CYS A 341 -8.21 14.04 19.46
CA CYS A 341 -9.39 13.26 19.15
C CYS A 341 -9.58 13.04 17.63
N TYR A 342 -10.06 11.85 17.28
CA TYR A 342 -10.49 11.49 15.93
C TYR A 342 -11.69 10.54 15.99
N ILE A 343 -12.39 10.38 14.88
CA ILE A 343 -13.60 9.53 14.81
C ILE A 343 -13.22 8.07 15.03
N GLY A 344 -13.88 7.40 15.99
CA GLY A 344 -13.64 6.00 16.35
C GLY A 344 -12.55 5.78 17.40
N GLN A 345 -11.86 6.83 17.86
CA GLN A 345 -10.76 6.73 18.82
C GLN A 345 -11.12 6.00 20.11
N GLU A 346 -12.30 6.23 20.67
CA GLU A 346 -12.71 5.62 21.94
C GLU A 346 -12.69 4.09 21.86
N VAL A 347 -13.25 3.53 20.79
CA VAL A 347 -13.28 2.08 20.59
C VAL A 347 -11.88 1.52 20.39
N ILE A 348 -11.06 2.17 19.57
CA ILE A 348 -9.69 1.77 19.27
C ILE A 348 -8.84 1.81 20.54
N ASN A 349 -8.89 2.90 21.31
CA ASN A 349 -8.14 3.05 22.55
C ASN A 349 -8.58 2.04 23.62
N ARG A 350 -9.90 1.79 23.75
CA ARG A 350 -10.42 0.80 24.69
C ARG A 350 -9.91 -0.60 24.38
N ILE A 351 -9.90 -1.00 23.11
CA ILE A 351 -9.39 -2.32 22.71
C ILE A 351 -7.89 -2.42 22.96
N HIS A 352 -7.14 -1.37 22.64
CA HIS A 352 -5.69 -1.32 22.87
C HIS A 352 -5.33 -1.40 24.36
N SER A 353 -6.05 -0.69 25.24
CA SER A 353 -5.69 -0.55 26.66
C SER A 353 -6.25 -1.69 27.55
N PHE A 354 -7.42 -2.17 27.27
CA PHE A 354 -8.17 -3.08 28.16
C PHE A 354 -8.68 -4.34 27.48
N GLY A 355 -8.52 -4.45 26.18
CA GLY A 355 -9.13 -5.51 25.41
C GLY A 355 -8.16 -6.26 24.51
N HIS A 356 -8.74 -6.95 23.58
CA HIS A 356 -8.05 -7.63 22.50
C HIS A 356 -9.04 -7.81 21.34
N VAL A 357 -8.50 -7.94 20.15
CA VAL A 357 -9.31 -8.27 18.98
C VAL A 357 -9.74 -9.74 19.00
N THR A 358 -10.89 -10.03 18.40
CA THR A 358 -11.43 -11.39 18.33
C THR A 358 -10.79 -12.24 17.24
N ARG A 359 -10.22 -11.59 16.23
CA ARG A 359 -9.54 -12.20 15.08
C ARG A 359 -8.38 -11.33 14.64
N GLU A 360 -7.41 -11.91 13.96
CA GLU A 360 -6.27 -11.20 13.41
C GLU A 360 -5.92 -11.72 12.02
N LEU A 361 -5.40 -10.83 11.17
CA LEU A 361 -4.84 -11.20 9.89
C LEU A 361 -3.55 -12.01 10.10
N ARG A 362 -3.46 -13.16 9.45
CA ARG A 362 -2.34 -14.09 9.54
C ARG A 362 -1.82 -14.50 8.17
N GLY A 363 -0.56 -14.85 8.12
CA GLY A 363 0.04 -15.58 7.01
C GLY A 363 -0.33 -17.07 7.11
N LEU A 364 -0.67 -17.64 5.98
CA LEU A 364 -1.10 -19.03 5.86
C LEU A 364 -0.27 -19.73 4.79
N ARG A 365 0.34 -20.86 5.14
CA ARG A 365 0.97 -21.79 4.21
C ARG A 365 -0.06 -22.86 3.86
N LEU A 366 -0.42 -22.95 2.60
CA LEU A 366 -1.40 -23.92 2.09
C LEU A 366 -0.68 -25.17 1.59
N ALA A 367 -1.43 -26.26 1.43
CA ALA A 367 -0.93 -27.49 0.81
C ALA A 367 -0.44 -27.23 -0.63
N ASP A 368 0.61 -27.94 -1.04
CA ASP A 368 1.21 -27.77 -2.38
C ASP A 368 0.43 -28.47 -3.49
N ASP A 369 -0.33 -29.49 -3.14
CA ASP A 369 -1.11 -30.35 -4.02
C ASP A 369 -2.54 -29.86 -4.29
N LEU A 370 -2.88 -28.63 -3.86
CA LEU A 370 -4.18 -28.04 -4.11
C LEU A 370 -4.44 -27.93 -5.62
N LYS A 371 -5.59 -28.45 -6.08
CA LYS A 371 -6.03 -28.35 -7.48
C LYS A 371 -6.29 -26.90 -7.90
N SER A 372 -6.78 -26.08 -6.98
CA SER A 372 -7.01 -24.64 -7.14
C SER A 372 -6.72 -23.92 -5.83
N LEU A 373 -6.26 -22.67 -5.95
CA LEU A 373 -6.09 -21.82 -4.77
C LEU A 373 -7.47 -21.43 -4.20
N PRO A 374 -7.58 -21.32 -2.86
CA PRO A 374 -8.81 -20.82 -2.24
C PRO A 374 -9.07 -19.37 -2.66
N GLN A 375 -10.34 -19.02 -2.67
CA GLN A 375 -10.82 -17.68 -2.99
C GLN A 375 -11.10 -16.87 -1.71
N ARG A 376 -11.26 -15.56 -1.89
CA ARG A 376 -11.70 -14.68 -0.80
C ARG A 376 -13.02 -15.16 -0.22
N GLY A 377 -13.07 -15.32 1.10
CA GLY A 377 -14.25 -15.78 1.83
C GLY A 377 -14.28 -17.27 2.13
N ASP A 378 -13.41 -18.07 1.48
CA ASP A 378 -13.27 -19.49 1.80
C ASP A 378 -12.90 -19.67 3.27
N LYS A 379 -13.57 -20.61 3.93
CA LYS A 379 -13.52 -20.79 5.38
C LYS A 379 -12.28 -21.56 5.82
N LEU A 380 -11.87 -21.27 7.06
CA LEU A 380 -10.82 -21.99 7.76
C LEU A 380 -11.42 -22.73 8.95
N PHE A 381 -11.00 -23.97 9.16
CA PHE A 381 -11.52 -24.83 10.20
C PHE A 381 -10.39 -25.34 11.11
N CYS A 382 -10.73 -25.53 12.40
CA CYS A 382 -9.92 -26.24 13.37
C CYS A 382 -10.82 -27.25 14.10
N ALA A 383 -10.47 -28.54 14.04
CA ALA A 383 -11.27 -29.62 14.61
C ALA A 383 -12.76 -29.55 14.20
N GLY A 384 -13.03 -29.25 12.92
CA GLY A 384 -14.39 -29.15 12.37
C GLY A 384 -15.14 -27.84 12.68
N LYS A 385 -14.60 -26.97 13.52
CA LYS A 385 -15.19 -25.65 13.86
C LYS A 385 -14.67 -24.57 12.94
N GLU A 386 -15.54 -23.73 12.38
CA GLU A 386 -15.14 -22.53 11.62
C GLU A 386 -14.42 -21.53 12.54
N ILE A 387 -13.17 -21.18 12.18
CA ILE A 387 -12.31 -20.28 12.96
C ILE A 387 -11.74 -19.11 12.16
N GLY A 388 -12.06 -18.99 10.89
CA GLY A 388 -11.55 -17.92 10.08
C GLY A 388 -11.94 -18.02 8.60
N TYR A 389 -11.30 -17.18 7.79
CA TYR A 389 -11.50 -17.17 6.33
C TYR A 389 -10.29 -16.59 5.59
N ILE A 390 -10.14 -17.01 4.34
CA ILE A 390 -9.11 -16.53 3.41
C ILE A 390 -9.50 -15.14 2.86
N THR A 391 -8.52 -14.27 2.66
CA THR A 391 -8.71 -12.96 2.00
C THR A 391 -7.98 -12.85 0.67
N SER A 392 -6.75 -13.37 0.60
CA SER A 392 -5.92 -13.41 -0.61
C SER A 392 -5.12 -14.70 -0.65
N ALA A 393 -4.93 -15.27 -1.84
CA ALA A 393 -4.08 -16.45 -2.01
C ALA A 393 -3.31 -16.37 -3.33
N VAL A 394 -2.03 -16.77 -3.30
CA VAL A 394 -1.17 -16.85 -4.48
C VAL A 394 -0.24 -18.06 -4.41
N ARG A 395 0.24 -18.50 -5.59
CA ARG A 395 1.39 -19.38 -5.68
C ARG A 395 2.64 -18.53 -5.76
N SER A 396 3.40 -18.46 -4.66
CA SER A 396 4.64 -17.69 -4.60
C SER A 396 5.72 -18.31 -5.48
N PRO A 397 6.26 -17.58 -6.47
CA PRO A 397 7.38 -18.07 -7.26
C PRO A 397 8.67 -18.19 -6.45
N VAL A 398 8.86 -17.31 -5.47
CA VAL A 398 10.06 -17.29 -4.60
C VAL A 398 10.07 -18.48 -3.65
N LEU A 399 8.95 -18.74 -2.99
CA LEU A 399 8.82 -19.84 -2.03
C LEU A 399 8.52 -21.18 -2.71
N LYS A 400 8.15 -21.17 -3.99
CA LYS A 400 7.64 -22.33 -4.74
C LYS A 400 6.50 -23.01 -3.97
N ALA A 401 5.59 -22.20 -3.43
CA ALA A 401 4.66 -22.60 -2.40
C ALA A 401 3.33 -21.85 -2.52
N ASN A 402 2.23 -22.47 -2.15
CA ASN A 402 0.94 -21.84 -2.02
C ASN A 402 0.86 -21.08 -0.69
N ILE A 403 0.62 -19.78 -0.73
CA ILE A 403 0.49 -18.92 0.45
C ILE A 403 -0.79 -18.11 0.38
N ALA A 404 -1.29 -17.70 1.55
CA ALA A 404 -2.49 -16.88 1.65
C ALA A 404 -2.41 -15.92 2.84
N LEU A 405 -3.20 -14.86 2.76
CA LEU A 405 -3.58 -14.04 3.90
C LEU A 405 -4.99 -14.42 4.32
N GLY A 406 -5.28 -14.36 5.60
CA GLY A 406 -6.61 -14.67 6.11
C GLY A 406 -6.78 -14.28 7.57
N TYR A 407 -8.03 -14.07 7.96
CA TYR A 407 -8.36 -13.81 9.35
C TYR A 407 -8.55 -15.12 10.09
N VAL A 408 -7.92 -15.21 11.27
CA VAL A 408 -8.04 -16.35 12.17
C VAL A 408 -8.48 -15.85 13.54
N ARG A 409 -9.47 -16.52 14.14
CA ARG A 409 -9.93 -16.20 15.49
C ARG A 409 -8.82 -16.42 16.51
N ARG A 410 -8.80 -15.59 17.56
CA ARG A 410 -7.76 -15.57 18.59
C ARG A 410 -7.47 -16.92 19.20
N GLU A 411 -8.49 -17.74 19.40
CA GLU A 411 -8.37 -19.08 20.00
C GLU A 411 -7.50 -20.04 19.19
N ALA A 412 -7.29 -19.77 17.88
CA ALA A 412 -6.53 -20.63 16.98
C ALA A 412 -5.39 -19.89 16.24
N ASN A 413 -5.12 -18.62 16.51
CA ASN A 413 -4.25 -17.78 15.66
C ASN A 413 -2.76 -17.83 15.99
N GLN A 414 -2.29 -18.82 16.77
CA GLN A 414 -0.86 -18.95 17.07
C GLN A 414 -0.09 -19.47 15.85
N THR A 415 1.08 -18.88 15.61
CA THR A 415 2.00 -19.37 14.58
C THR A 415 2.38 -20.83 14.84
N GLY A 416 2.29 -21.65 13.80
CA GLY A 416 2.53 -23.09 13.87
C GLY A 416 1.26 -23.92 13.97
N ASN A 417 0.13 -23.33 14.35
CA ASN A 417 -1.14 -24.06 14.40
C ASN A 417 -1.54 -24.57 13.01
N GLU A 418 -2.13 -25.76 13.00
CA GLU A 418 -2.65 -26.40 11.80
C GLU A 418 -4.16 -26.23 11.72
N LEU A 419 -4.63 -25.83 10.56
CA LEU A 419 -6.02 -25.58 10.18
C LEU A 419 -6.33 -26.38 8.92
N THR A 420 -7.56 -26.34 8.48
CA THR A 420 -8.00 -26.96 7.23
C THR A 420 -8.92 -26.05 6.41
N LEU A 421 -8.97 -26.27 5.10
CA LEU A 421 -9.92 -25.57 4.21
C LEU A 421 -11.30 -26.17 4.24
N GLN A 422 -11.47 -27.40 4.75
CA GLN A 422 -12.74 -28.09 4.87
C GLN A 422 -12.99 -28.56 6.29
N ALA A 423 -14.25 -28.56 6.70
CA ALA A 423 -14.66 -29.06 8.00
C ALA A 423 -14.35 -30.56 8.21
N THR A 424 -14.22 -31.30 7.12
CA THR A 424 -13.82 -32.70 7.06
C THR A 424 -12.35 -32.98 7.39
N GLY A 425 -11.54 -31.91 7.47
CA GLY A 425 -10.09 -32.02 7.72
C GLY A 425 -9.21 -32.02 6.47
N GLU A 426 -9.81 -31.84 5.29
CA GLU A 426 -9.07 -31.77 4.03
C GLU A 426 -8.49 -30.38 3.77
N GLY A 427 -7.44 -30.32 2.95
CA GLY A 427 -6.73 -29.09 2.59
C GLY A 427 -5.99 -28.48 3.78
N PRO A 428 -4.88 -29.10 4.22
CA PRO A 428 -4.11 -28.62 5.37
C PRO A 428 -3.57 -27.21 5.15
N VAL A 429 -3.65 -26.38 6.19
CA VAL A 429 -3.22 -25.00 6.23
C VAL A 429 -2.42 -24.81 7.52
N LYS A 430 -1.24 -24.20 7.43
CA LYS A 430 -0.42 -23.87 8.59
C LYS A 430 -0.30 -22.37 8.76
N ILE A 431 -0.54 -21.87 9.98
CA ILE A 431 -0.31 -20.46 10.31
C ILE A 431 1.18 -20.20 10.37
N VAL A 432 1.63 -19.19 9.62
CA VAL A 432 3.03 -18.77 9.56
C VAL A 432 3.16 -17.27 9.86
N GLY A 433 4.39 -16.86 10.18
CA GLY A 433 4.70 -15.43 10.34
C GLY A 433 4.64 -14.67 9.02
N ILE A 434 4.35 -13.38 9.07
CA ILE A 434 4.48 -12.44 7.97
C ILE A 434 5.57 -11.40 8.32
N PRO A 435 6.38 -10.97 7.33
CA PRO A 435 6.33 -11.32 5.90
C PRO A 435 6.70 -12.78 5.63
N PHE A 436 6.14 -13.35 4.55
CA PHE A 436 6.52 -14.72 4.10
C PHE A 436 7.94 -14.75 3.53
N VAL A 437 8.33 -13.67 2.87
CA VAL A 437 9.66 -13.45 2.28
C VAL A 437 10.22 -12.16 2.87
N GLY A 438 11.43 -12.20 3.39
CA GLY A 438 12.11 -11.03 3.92
C GLY A 438 12.22 -9.90 2.89
N GLY A 439 12.17 -8.66 3.35
CA GLY A 439 12.43 -7.49 2.50
C GLY A 439 13.82 -7.61 1.86
N LEU A 440 13.93 -7.25 0.57
CA LEU A 440 15.22 -7.23 -0.11
C LEU A 440 15.97 -5.95 0.30
N PRO A 441 17.23 -6.08 0.75
CA PRO A 441 18.02 -4.90 1.08
C PRO A 441 18.28 -4.07 -0.18
N CYS A 442 18.05 -2.76 -0.10
CA CYS A 442 18.61 -1.83 -1.07
C CYS A 442 20.12 -1.78 -0.85
N ARG A 443 20.92 -2.03 -1.88
CA ARG A 443 22.35 -1.77 -1.82
C ARG A 443 22.55 -0.25 -1.86
N ARG A 444 22.98 0.34 -0.76
CA ARG A 444 23.60 1.68 -0.84
C ARG A 444 24.92 1.52 -1.61
N PRO A 445 25.20 2.42 -2.57
CA PRO A 445 26.49 2.43 -3.24
C PRO A 445 27.65 2.69 -2.28
#